data_ced4cb36fb24ab480ee4031e22ca52e4
#
_entry.id   ced4cb36fb24ab480ee4031e22ca52e4
#
_cell.length_a   1.000
_cell.length_b   1.000
_cell.length_c   1.000
_cell.angle_alpha   90.00
_cell.angle_beta   90.00
_cell.angle_gamma   90.00
#
_symmetry.space_group_name_H-M   'P 1'
#
loop_
_entity.id
_entity.type
_entity.pdbx_description
1 polymer ?
#
loop_
_entity_poly.entity_id
_entity_poly.type
_entity_poly.pdbx_seq_one_letter_code
_entity_poly.pdbx_strand_id
1 'polypeptide(L)'
;MDSLTRIAHAKREIGLSLGEQPTSKGYPPSVISMIPNLIERTGNSDTTNGSITAFYTVLADADDHNDPVVDTARARLDGHILLSRNNAQMGIYPAVDITNSVSRVMNEIIKQDHLEIAQKFRAHVSSYIENKDLLLSLIHISEPTRRCYI
;
A
#
# COMPACT_ATOMS: atom_id res chain seq x y z
N MET A 1 -13.00 -1.83 -8.57
CA MET A 1 -14.07 -1.04 -7.90
C MET A 1 -13.47 0.28 -7.46
N ASP A 2 -14.05 1.39 -7.86
CA ASP A 2 -13.63 2.74 -7.46
C ASP A 2 -14.77 3.42 -6.70
N SER A 3 -14.68 3.63 -5.39
CA SER A 3 -13.68 3.17 -4.44
C SER A 3 -14.37 2.55 -3.21
N LEU A 4 -13.64 1.72 -2.44
CA LEU A 4 -14.13 1.21 -1.15
C LEU A 4 -14.45 2.35 -0.19
N THR A 5 -13.65 3.40 -0.17
CA THR A 5 -13.84 4.58 0.69
C THR A 5 -15.19 5.26 0.45
N ARG A 6 -15.62 5.40 -0.82
CA ARG A 6 -16.93 5.99 -1.14
C ARG A 6 -18.09 5.14 -0.64
N ILE A 7 -17.97 3.81 -0.77
CA ILE A 7 -18.98 2.88 -0.25
C ILE A 7 -19.02 2.95 1.27
N ALA A 8 -17.86 3.01 1.93
CA ALA A 8 -17.78 3.17 3.39
C ALA A 8 -18.45 4.47 3.85
N HIS A 9 -18.22 5.59 3.14
CA HIS A 9 -18.86 6.88 3.46
C HIS A 9 -20.39 6.80 3.29
N ALA A 10 -20.87 6.26 2.17
CA ALA A 10 -22.31 6.11 1.95
C ALA A 10 -22.96 5.22 3.03
N LYS A 11 -22.33 4.11 3.37
CA LYS A 11 -22.80 3.23 4.43
C LYS A 11 -22.77 3.90 5.81
N ARG A 12 -21.75 4.75 6.07
CA ARG A 12 -21.67 5.56 7.29
C ARG A 12 -22.88 6.49 7.43
N GLU A 13 -23.21 7.22 6.37
CA GLU A 13 -24.37 8.13 6.37
C GLU A 13 -25.67 7.38 6.66
N ILE A 14 -25.86 6.21 6.04
CA ILE A 14 -27.03 5.36 6.29
C ILE A 14 -27.06 4.87 7.74
N GLY A 15 -25.94 4.34 8.25
CA GLY A 15 -25.85 3.82 9.62
C GLY A 15 -26.14 4.91 10.66
N LEU A 16 -25.54 6.08 10.51
CA LEU A 16 -25.77 7.22 11.39
C LEU A 16 -27.24 7.70 11.34
N SER A 17 -27.85 7.73 10.16
CA SER A 17 -29.27 8.10 10.01
C SER A 17 -30.22 7.10 10.66
N LEU A 18 -29.81 5.83 10.78
CA LEU A 18 -30.54 4.78 11.49
C LEU A 18 -30.25 4.76 13.00
N GLY A 19 -29.42 5.67 13.51
CA GLY A 19 -29.11 5.79 14.92
C GLY A 19 -27.98 4.88 15.41
N GLU A 20 -27.19 4.27 14.51
CA GLU A 20 -26.01 3.52 14.95
C GLU A 20 -25.00 4.46 15.64
N GLN A 21 -24.40 3.99 16.73
CA GLN A 21 -23.39 4.75 17.45
C GLN A 21 -22.08 4.76 16.64
N PRO A 22 -21.47 5.94 16.39
CA PRO A 22 -20.18 6.01 15.73
C PRO A 22 -19.06 5.45 16.63
N THR A 23 -18.12 4.74 16.02
CA THR A 23 -16.89 4.26 16.66
C THR A 23 -15.68 5.08 16.19
N SER A 24 -14.57 4.44 15.88
CA SER A 24 -13.34 5.09 15.43
C SER A 24 -13.57 5.94 14.16
N LYS A 25 -13.12 7.18 14.20
CA LYS A 25 -13.26 8.19 13.11
C LYS A 25 -14.70 8.39 12.59
N GLY A 26 -15.69 8.15 13.46
CA GLY A 26 -17.08 8.35 13.12
C GLY A 26 -17.70 7.26 12.24
N TYR A 27 -17.05 6.13 12.05
CA TYR A 27 -17.60 4.99 11.35
C TYR A 27 -18.41 4.11 12.30
N PRO A 28 -19.68 3.79 11.98
CA PRO A 28 -20.44 2.80 12.74
C PRO A 28 -19.93 1.37 12.50
N PRO A 29 -20.19 0.44 13.43
CA PRO A 29 -19.75 -0.96 13.32
C PRO A 29 -20.19 -1.65 12.04
N SER A 30 -21.34 -1.30 11.49
CA SER A 30 -21.88 -1.84 10.25
C SER A 30 -21.00 -1.54 9.03
N VAL A 31 -20.25 -0.44 9.03
CA VAL A 31 -19.30 -0.11 7.97
C VAL A 31 -18.08 -1.03 8.03
N ILE A 32 -17.51 -1.20 9.22
CA ILE A 32 -16.32 -2.02 9.43
C ILE A 32 -16.60 -3.49 9.09
N SER A 33 -17.78 -4.01 9.45
CA SER A 33 -18.17 -5.39 9.10
C SER A 33 -18.50 -5.60 7.62
N MET A 34 -18.93 -4.55 6.92
CA MET A 34 -19.26 -4.62 5.49
C MET A 34 -18.02 -4.82 4.61
N ILE A 35 -16.87 -4.20 4.96
CA ILE A 35 -15.67 -4.21 4.13
C ILE A 35 -15.14 -5.63 3.93
N PRO A 36 -14.90 -6.45 4.97
CA PRO A 36 -14.50 -7.85 4.80
C PRO A 36 -15.48 -8.63 3.95
N ASN A 37 -16.80 -8.53 4.25
CA ASN A 37 -17.83 -9.23 3.50
C ASN A 37 -17.82 -8.90 2.01
N LEU A 38 -17.49 -7.65 1.65
CA LEU A 38 -17.40 -7.23 0.25
C LEU A 38 -16.15 -7.80 -0.42
N ILE A 39 -15.02 -7.81 0.26
CA ILE A 39 -13.75 -8.32 -0.26
C ILE A 39 -13.82 -9.84 -0.42
N GLU A 40 -14.36 -10.56 0.56
CA GLU A 40 -14.45 -12.04 0.55
C GLU A 40 -15.41 -12.59 -0.52
N ARG A 41 -16.19 -11.74 -1.19
CA ARG A 41 -16.99 -12.15 -2.37
C ARG A 41 -16.16 -12.38 -3.62
N THR A 42 -14.90 -12.06 -3.60
CA THR A 42 -13.95 -12.27 -4.70
C THR A 42 -13.02 -13.42 -4.37
N GLY A 43 -12.47 -14.05 -5.39
CA GLY A 43 -11.58 -15.19 -5.24
C GLY A 43 -12.00 -16.38 -6.10
N ASN A 44 -11.53 -17.54 -5.76
CA ASN A 44 -11.84 -18.79 -6.45
C ASN A 44 -13.18 -19.36 -5.97
N SER A 45 -13.92 -19.99 -6.86
CA SER A 45 -15.17 -20.66 -6.54
C SER A 45 -14.88 -22.11 -6.09
N ASP A 46 -15.51 -22.53 -5.00
CA ASP A 46 -15.42 -23.91 -4.51
C ASP A 46 -16.28 -24.90 -5.34
N THR A 47 -17.33 -24.38 -6.00
CA THR A 47 -18.31 -25.21 -6.71
C THR A 47 -18.15 -25.21 -8.23
N THR A 48 -17.46 -24.23 -8.78
CA THR A 48 -17.26 -24.06 -10.22
C THR A 48 -15.80 -23.72 -10.50
N ASN A 49 -15.31 -24.00 -11.72
CA ASN A 49 -13.95 -23.61 -12.11
C ASN A 49 -13.81 -22.11 -12.43
N GLY A 50 -14.65 -21.27 -11.81
CA GLY A 50 -14.63 -19.84 -11.99
C GLY A 50 -13.82 -19.12 -10.92
N SER A 51 -13.28 -17.95 -11.27
CA SER A 51 -12.62 -17.05 -10.34
C SER A 51 -13.00 -15.59 -10.60
N ILE A 52 -13.01 -14.78 -9.54
CA ILE A 52 -13.23 -13.33 -9.63
C ILE A 52 -11.99 -12.63 -9.12
N THR A 53 -11.27 -11.95 -10.02
CA THR A 53 -10.18 -11.07 -9.64
C THR A 53 -10.71 -9.65 -9.47
N ALA A 54 -10.40 -9.02 -8.34
CA ALA A 54 -10.86 -7.67 -8.05
C ALA A 54 -9.70 -6.71 -7.73
N PHE A 55 -9.82 -5.50 -8.26
CA PHE A 55 -8.99 -4.37 -7.88
C PHE A 55 -9.85 -3.35 -7.14
N TYR A 56 -9.45 -3.05 -5.91
CA TYR A 56 -10.12 -2.08 -5.07
C TYR A 56 -9.24 -0.84 -4.92
N THR A 57 -9.80 0.34 -5.16
CA THR A 57 -9.12 1.58 -4.78
C THR A 57 -9.59 2.01 -3.39
N VAL A 58 -8.64 2.40 -2.56
CA VAL A 58 -8.89 2.93 -1.22
C VAL A 58 -8.17 4.26 -1.12
N LEU A 59 -8.90 5.30 -0.75
CA LEU A 59 -8.34 6.64 -0.56
C LEU A 59 -8.15 6.86 0.94
N ALA A 60 -6.90 7.09 1.35
CA ALA A 60 -6.57 7.51 2.71
C ALA A 60 -6.64 9.02 2.80
N ASP A 61 -7.37 9.56 3.77
CA ASP A 61 -7.42 11.00 4.02
C ASP A 61 -6.08 11.48 4.58
N ALA A 62 -5.49 12.48 3.93
CA ALA A 62 -4.24 13.12 4.35
C ALA A 62 -3.06 12.15 4.63
N ASP A 63 -2.96 11.06 3.87
CA ASP A 63 -1.96 9.99 4.03
C ASP A 63 -2.05 9.26 5.40
N ASP A 64 -3.23 9.30 6.03
CA ASP A 64 -3.47 8.64 7.31
C ASP A 64 -3.62 7.12 7.13
N HIS A 65 -2.52 6.42 7.40
CA HIS A 65 -2.47 4.96 7.35
C HIS A 65 -3.28 4.26 8.46
N ASN A 66 -3.72 5.01 9.48
CA ASN A 66 -4.53 4.50 10.59
C ASN A 66 -6.03 4.66 10.36
N ASP A 67 -6.46 4.95 9.13
CA ASP A 67 -7.88 4.97 8.79
C ASP A 67 -8.48 3.55 8.94
N PRO A 68 -9.59 3.37 9.70
CA PRO A 68 -10.20 2.06 9.92
C PRO A 68 -10.61 1.34 8.64
N VAL A 69 -10.99 2.08 7.59
CA VAL A 69 -11.35 1.52 6.28
C VAL A 69 -10.11 0.98 5.59
N VAL A 70 -9.01 1.74 5.60
CA VAL A 70 -7.72 1.35 5.01
C VAL A 70 -7.16 0.12 5.71
N ASP A 71 -7.14 0.14 7.05
CA ASP A 71 -6.58 -0.96 7.86
C ASP A 71 -7.40 -2.24 7.69
N THR A 72 -8.73 -2.15 7.78
CA THR A 72 -9.62 -3.30 7.58
C THR A 72 -9.48 -3.88 6.17
N ALA A 73 -9.35 -3.04 5.14
CA ALA A 73 -9.13 -3.51 3.77
C ALA A 73 -7.78 -4.22 3.63
N ARG A 74 -6.68 -3.62 4.13
CA ARG A 74 -5.34 -4.24 4.11
C ARG A 74 -5.31 -5.60 4.80
N ALA A 75 -6.02 -5.75 5.91
CA ALA A 75 -6.05 -7.00 6.67
C ALA A 75 -6.65 -8.16 5.87
N ARG A 76 -7.50 -7.90 4.89
CA ARG A 76 -8.26 -8.91 4.14
C ARG A 76 -7.80 -9.11 2.69
N LEU A 77 -7.07 -8.17 2.13
CA LEU A 77 -6.60 -8.25 0.75
C LEU A 77 -5.35 -9.14 0.62
N ASP A 78 -5.21 -9.84 -0.49
CA ASP A 78 -4.04 -10.68 -0.82
C ASP A 78 -2.77 -9.85 -1.08
N GLY A 79 -2.92 -8.57 -1.29
CA GLY A 79 -1.84 -7.62 -1.45
C GLY A 79 -2.35 -6.20 -1.63
N HIS A 80 -1.44 -5.24 -1.54
CA HIS A 80 -1.75 -3.84 -1.80
C HIS A 80 -0.59 -3.14 -2.49
N ILE A 81 -0.92 -2.22 -3.35
CA ILE A 81 0.01 -1.31 -4.01
C ILE A 81 -0.19 0.06 -3.39
N LEU A 82 0.83 0.55 -2.70
CA LEU A 82 0.82 1.88 -2.10
C LEU A 82 1.35 2.90 -3.11
N LEU A 83 0.61 4.00 -3.28
CA LEU A 83 1.06 5.14 -4.08
C LEU A 83 1.62 6.21 -3.16
N SER A 84 2.83 6.67 -3.45
CA SER A 84 3.55 7.67 -2.68
C SER A 84 3.33 9.07 -3.27
N ARG A 85 2.80 9.99 -2.48
CA ARG A 85 2.72 11.41 -2.85
C ARG A 85 4.10 12.02 -3.09
N ASN A 86 5.08 11.61 -2.29
CA ASN A 86 6.46 12.09 -2.42
C ASN A 86 7.07 11.71 -3.78
N ASN A 87 6.89 10.46 -4.22
CA ASN A 87 7.34 10.03 -5.54
C ASN A 87 6.67 10.83 -6.66
N ALA A 88 5.36 11.08 -6.53
CA ALA A 88 4.62 11.88 -7.51
C ALA A 88 5.12 13.34 -7.55
N GLN A 89 5.42 13.95 -6.41
CA GLN A 89 5.99 15.30 -6.34
C GLN A 89 7.39 15.39 -6.96
N MET A 90 8.18 14.31 -6.87
CA MET A 90 9.48 14.21 -7.55
C MET A 90 9.36 13.88 -9.04
N GLY A 91 8.15 13.72 -9.58
CA GLY A 91 7.92 13.37 -10.99
C GLY A 91 8.19 11.91 -11.33
N ILE A 92 8.32 11.03 -10.32
CA ILE A 92 8.57 9.61 -10.51
C ILE A 92 7.23 8.89 -10.72
N TYR A 93 7.03 8.37 -11.94
CA TYR A 93 5.82 7.63 -12.29
C TYR A 93 6.17 6.26 -12.89
N PRO A 94 5.39 5.20 -12.56
CA PRO A 94 4.28 5.19 -11.61
C PRO A 94 4.76 5.48 -10.18
N ALA A 95 3.99 6.27 -9.43
CA ALA A 95 4.37 6.73 -8.08
C ALA A 95 4.21 5.63 -7.01
N VAL A 96 4.65 4.42 -7.32
CA VAL A 96 4.53 3.24 -6.45
C VAL A 96 5.61 3.28 -5.37
N ASP A 97 5.18 3.08 -4.14
CA ASP A 97 6.08 2.81 -3.02
C ASP A 97 6.40 1.31 -2.97
N ILE A 98 7.59 0.96 -3.45
CA ILE A 98 8.03 -0.43 -3.60
C ILE A 98 8.26 -1.09 -2.24
N THR A 99 8.73 -0.32 -1.26
CA THR A 99 9.07 -0.85 0.07
C THR A 99 7.84 -1.19 0.89
N ASN A 100 6.81 -0.35 0.78
CA ASN A 100 5.56 -0.49 1.53
C ASN A 100 4.45 -1.24 0.78
N SER A 101 4.66 -1.56 -0.50
CA SER A 101 3.75 -2.40 -1.27
C SER A 101 4.02 -3.89 -1.01
N VAL A 102 2.96 -4.67 -0.80
CA VAL A 102 3.06 -6.07 -0.40
C VAL A 102 2.17 -6.96 -1.26
N SER A 103 2.68 -8.14 -1.63
CA SER A 103 1.90 -9.26 -2.12
C SER A 103 2.10 -10.44 -1.18
N ARG A 104 1.01 -10.98 -0.62
CA ARG A 104 1.06 -12.13 0.32
C ARG A 104 1.27 -13.44 -0.41
N VAL A 105 0.72 -13.55 -1.62
CA VAL A 105 0.74 -14.79 -2.41
C VAL A 105 1.89 -14.88 -3.40
N MET A 106 2.73 -13.86 -3.49
CA MET A 106 3.83 -13.80 -4.46
C MET A 106 4.73 -15.02 -4.40
N ASN A 107 5.10 -15.47 -3.20
CA ASN A 107 6.02 -16.57 -2.97
C ASN A 107 5.48 -17.92 -3.49
N GLU A 108 4.16 -18.06 -3.58
CA GLU A 108 3.48 -19.29 -3.99
C GLU A 108 3.28 -19.39 -5.51
N ILE A 109 3.18 -18.23 -6.19
CA ILE A 109 2.79 -18.18 -7.61
C ILE A 109 3.94 -17.92 -8.57
N ILE A 110 5.06 -17.36 -8.12
CA ILE A 110 6.20 -17.04 -8.99
C ILE A 110 7.30 -18.12 -8.91
N LYS A 111 8.11 -18.18 -9.98
CA LYS A 111 9.28 -19.04 -10.02
C LYS A 111 10.37 -18.54 -9.08
N GLN A 112 11.21 -19.46 -8.60
CA GLN A 112 12.30 -19.18 -7.66
C GLN A 112 13.25 -18.08 -8.15
N ASP A 113 13.65 -18.14 -9.43
CA ASP A 113 14.55 -17.14 -10.02
C ASP A 113 13.95 -15.72 -9.96
N HIS A 114 12.64 -15.61 -10.22
CA HIS A 114 11.93 -14.33 -10.14
C HIS A 114 11.85 -13.83 -8.68
N LEU A 115 11.61 -14.74 -7.75
CA LEU A 115 11.57 -14.41 -6.32
C LEU A 115 12.90 -13.84 -5.84
N GLU A 116 14.03 -14.50 -6.20
CA GLU A 116 15.37 -14.03 -5.83
C GLU A 116 15.69 -12.63 -6.39
N ILE A 117 15.33 -12.41 -7.67
CA ILE A 117 15.53 -11.09 -8.31
C ILE A 117 14.70 -10.03 -7.60
N ALA A 118 13.42 -10.32 -7.31
CA ALA A 118 12.53 -9.40 -6.61
C ALA A 118 13.03 -9.06 -5.20
N GLN A 119 13.54 -10.04 -4.46
CA GLN A 119 14.13 -9.84 -3.14
C GLN A 119 15.40 -8.98 -3.19
N LYS A 120 16.31 -9.28 -4.13
CA LYS A 120 17.52 -8.47 -4.35
C LYS A 120 17.17 -7.02 -4.71
N PHE A 121 16.23 -6.85 -5.63
CA PHE A 121 15.78 -5.52 -6.02
C PHE A 121 15.21 -4.72 -4.83
N ARG A 122 14.33 -5.35 -4.05
CA ARG A 122 13.76 -4.71 -2.84
C ARG A 122 14.84 -4.35 -1.82
N ALA A 123 15.80 -5.24 -1.59
CA ALA A 123 16.93 -4.99 -0.69
C ALA A 123 17.78 -3.79 -1.14
N HIS A 124 18.06 -3.67 -2.45
CA HIS A 124 18.79 -2.51 -2.99
C HIS A 124 18.00 -1.21 -2.83
N VAL A 125 16.70 -1.22 -3.09
CA VAL A 125 15.84 -0.04 -2.90
C VAL A 125 15.81 0.38 -1.44
N SER A 126 15.65 -0.56 -0.50
CA SER A 126 15.68 -0.26 0.94
C SER A 126 17.02 0.32 1.37
N SER A 127 18.13 -0.31 0.95
CA SER A 127 19.46 0.19 1.25
C SER A 127 19.72 1.59 0.67
N TYR A 128 19.22 1.88 -0.53
CA TYR A 128 19.31 3.22 -1.11
C TYR A 128 18.54 4.25 -0.28
N ILE A 129 17.31 3.91 0.13
CA ILE A 129 16.46 4.83 0.93
C ILE A 129 17.11 5.11 2.29
N GLU A 130 17.64 4.08 2.97
CA GLU A 130 18.31 4.22 4.26
C GLU A 130 19.59 5.09 4.19
N ASN A 131 20.33 4.97 3.07
CA ASN A 131 21.60 5.68 2.91
C ASN A 131 21.48 6.97 2.10
N LYS A 132 20.29 7.36 1.65
CA LYS A 132 20.09 8.52 0.80
C LYS A 132 20.66 9.81 1.41
N ASP A 133 20.41 10.04 2.69
CA ASP A 133 20.89 11.24 3.39
C ASP A 133 22.41 11.23 3.57
N LEU A 134 22.98 10.04 3.78
CA LEU A 134 24.45 9.87 3.82
C LEU A 134 25.07 10.13 2.46
N LEU A 135 24.48 9.62 1.39
CA LEU A 135 24.96 9.87 0.02
C LEU A 135 24.93 11.37 -0.31
N LEU A 136 23.89 12.07 0.08
CA LEU A 136 23.76 13.51 -0.12
C LEU A 136 24.76 14.30 0.74
N SER A 137 25.11 13.83 1.94
CA SER A 137 26.08 14.45 2.82
C SER A 137 27.52 14.18 2.37
N LEU A 138 27.81 13.00 1.82
CA LEU A 138 29.13 12.60 1.34
C LEU A 138 29.58 13.35 0.06
N ILE A 139 28.65 13.90 -0.72
CA ILE A 139 28.98 14.77 -1.87
C ILE A 139 29.69 16.07 -1.41
N HIS A 140 29.59 16.43 -0.13
CA HIS A 140 30.29 17.55 0.48
C HIS A 140 31.64 17.19 1.16
N ILE A 141 32.02 15.92 1.21
CA ILE A 141 33.39 15.56 1.59
C ILE A 141 34.27 15.84 0.39
N SER A 142 34.86 17.04 0.43
CA SER A 142 35.84 17.60 -0.52
C SER A 142 36.77 16.56 -1.09
N GLU A 143 36.99 16.65 -2.39
CA GLU A 143 38.17 16.02 -3.05
C GLU A 143 39.41 16.13 -2.17
N PRO A 144 40.18 15.04 -1.99
CA PRO A 144 41.44 15.14 -1.31
C PRO A 144 42.32 16.08 -2.12
N THR A 145 42.65 17.21 -1.52
CA THR A 145 43.52 18.19 -2.11
C THR A 145 44.81 17.47 -2.58
N ARG A 146 44.97 17.25 -3.86
CA ARG A 146 46.24 16.80 -4.42
C ARG A 146 47.28 17.86 -4.05
N ARG A 147 48.04 17.63 -2.99
CA ARG A 147 49.28 18.37 -2.76
C ARG A 147 50.19 18.05 -3.92
N CYS A 148 50.29 18.97 -4.87
CA CYS A 148 51.39 19.01 -5.76
C CYS A 148 52.67 19.29 -4.93
N TYR A 149 53.48 18.28 -4.74
CA TYR A 149 54.87 18.49 -4.35
C TYR A 149 55.60 18.89 -5.59
N ILE A 150 56.07 20.14 -5.64
CA ILE A 150 57.11 20.64 -6.54
C ILE A 150 58.44 20.19 -5.98
#